data_79d848c7b0b5f2814191132acfce166a
#
_entry.id   79d848c7b0b5f2814191132acfce166a
#
_cell.length_a   1.000
_cell.length_b   1.000
_cell.length_c   1.000
_cell.angle_alpha   90.00
_cell.angle_beta   90.00
_cell.angle_gamma   90.00
#
_symmetry.space_group_name_H-M   'P 1'
#
loop_
_entity.id
_entity.type
_entity.pdbx_description
1 polymer ?
#
loop_
_entity_poly.entity_id
_entity_poly.type
_entity_poly.pdbx_seq_one_letter_code
_entity_poly.pdbx_strand_id
1 'polypeptide(L)'
;MIKFKQIRDKNDIYGMPILGTIFKNQIFIRVIQVLTLSLFLYGVYMGFAEPTPENTFTRYLFWGFFWSLFIVVTLTSFGRIFCGICPHGFLGKYITRFGLKKDMPNFLKNRFIGIFLLFFGWWAIYYAVPGFWKVPLATAWLFASLTIFAFIMYYLYKDMSYCKYMCPIGTLMKSYSKISPTFLNTYKDDCKDCRTFECATACPYNLKPFTFNKKNSMEDCTLCMDCSSACDAVAFSIVKPSKTLFEKFKFQKAEVWAFILITAAISMTMGFHHGLGRTAIVDDFIWSKTAVFAQQYIDFGTLSAQGIFAFTYAVLLSIIIVYIGMYIASKFLNESFEKTFYTLGYAFAPLFVIGGLAHLISAFTTHNYADIVNGFIYGFGLNIEHVNDLASRRDSWLIYLKVIPYLAVLWGYLILVNRLKLFKASKIRKLFAFIFASSLVTFYLSLQVYTGYVFKTYGAKKSSHSHHSKTIKH
;
A
#
# COMPACT_ATOMS: atom_id res chain seq x y z
N MET A 1 -5.76 -19.60 29.88
CA MET A 1 -7.14 -20.11 29.67
C MET A 1 -7.63 -19.51 28.35
N ILE A 2 -7.95 -20.34 27.36
CA ILE A 2 -8.59 -19.89 26.12
C ILE A 2 -10.05 -19.67 26.47
N LYS A 3 -10.49 -18.41 26.58
CA LYS A 3 -11.91 -18.10 26.75
C LYS A 3 -12.63 -18.54 25.46
N PHE A 4 -13.64 -19.39 25.59
CA PHE A 4 -14.45 -19.82 24.44
C PHE A 4 -15.30 -18.64 23.99
N LYS A 5 -14.98 -18.12 22.81
CA LYS A 5 -15.68 -17.01 22.20
C LYS A 5 -17.04 -17.50 21.68
N GLN A 6 -18.13 -16.93 22.14
CA GLN A 6 -19.46 -17.19 21.57
C GLN A 6 -19.56 -16.53 20.20
N ILE A 7 -19.68 -17.36 19.17
CA ILE A 7 -19.83 -16.91 17.78
C ILE A 7 -21.32 -16.72 17.53
N ARG A 8 -21.71 -15.49 17.22
CA ARG A 8 -23.13 -15.11 17.00
C ARG A 8 -23.44 -14.75 15.53
N ASP A 9 -22.41 -14.48 14.72
CA ASP A 9 -22.56 -14.10 13.32
C ASP A 9 -21.88 -15.16 12.42
N LYS A 10 -22.58 -15.62 11.38
CA LYS A 10 -22.05 -16.56 10.38
C LYS A 10 -20.81 -16.02 9.65
N ASN A 11 -20.67 -14.71 9.59
CA ASN A 11 -19.54 -14.04 8.93
C ASN A 11 -18.35 -13.79 9.87
N ASP A 12 -18.43 -14.18 11.14
CA ASP A 12 -17.31 -14.05 12.07
C ASP A 12 -16.23 -15.10 11.73
N ILE A 13 -15.04 -14.61 11.39
CA ILE A 13 -13.87 -15.44 11.06
C ILE A 13 -13.53 -16.41 12.20
N TYR A 14 -13.80 -16.02 13.44
CA TYR A 14 -13.57 -16.90 14.58
C TYR A 14 -14.43 -18.17 14.56
N GLY A 15 -15.50 -18.21 13.78
CA GLY A 15 -16.33 -19.39 13.53
C GLY A 15 -15.82 -20.32 12.44
N MET A 16 -14.85 -19.86 11.65
CA MET A 16 -14.35 -20.64 10.51
C MET A 16 -13.30 -21.67 10.99
N PRO A 17 -13.31 -22.92 10.46
CA PRO A 17 -12.46 -23.99 10.97
C PRO A 17 -10.96 -23.65 10.97
N ILE A 18 -10.43 -23.19 9.84
CA ILE A 18 -8.99 -22.90 9.67
C ILE A 18 -8.65 -21.50 10.17
N LEU A 19 -9.30 -20.46 9.62
CA LEU A 19 -9.01 -19.08 9.95
C LEU A 19 -9.33 -18.78 11.42
N GLY A 20 -10.43 -19.31 11.95
CA GLY A 20 -10.78 -19.15 13.35
C GLY A 20 -9.72 -19.71 14.29
N THR A 21 -9.16 -20.88 13.99
CA THR A 21 -8.08 -21.47 14.78
C THR A 21 -6.83 -20.61 14.75
N ILE A 22 -6.43 -20.12 13.57
CA ILE A 22 -5.25 -19.25 13.38
C ILE A 22 -5.41 -17.96 14.21
N PHE A 23 -6.52 -17.24 14.05
CA PHE A 23 -6.71 -15.94 14.69
C PHE A 23 -7.04 -16.01 16.18
N LYS A 24 -7.53 -17.15 16.69
CA LYS A 24 -7.70 -17.41 18.13
C LYS A 24 -6.38 -17.77 18.82
N ASN A 25 -5.45 -18.38 18.09
CA ASN A 25 -4.24 -18.92 18.66
C ASN A 25 -3.16 -17.83 18.80
N GLN A 26 -3.06 -17.24 19.98
CA GLN A 26 -2.04 -16.22 20.26
C GLN A 26 -0.61 -16.75 20.17
N ILE A 27 -0.38 -18.04 20.45
CA ILE A 27 0.95 -18.65 20.28
C ILE A 27 1.34 -18.67 18.82
N PHE A 28 0.43 -19.07 17.93
CA PHE A 28 0.66 -19.05 16.50
C PHE A 28 1.02 -17.64 16.00
N ILE A 29 0.26 -16.62 16.42
CA ILE A 29 0.53 -15.23 16.06
C ILE A 29 1.93 -14.82 16.54
N ARG A 30 2.33 -15.20 17.79
CA ARG A 30 3.66 -14.90 18.33
C ARG A 30 4.77 -15.60 17.55
N VAL A 31 4.58 -16.86 17.18
CA VAL A 31 5.55 -17.60 16.36
C VAL A 31 5.78 -16.88 15.02
N ILE A 32 4.71 -16.49 14.33
CA ILE A 32 4.84 -15.71 13.07
C ILE A 32 5.54 -14.37 13.30
N GLN A 33 5.24 -13.66 14.39
CA GLN A 33 5.92 -12.41 14.74
C GLN A 33 7.43 -12.61 14.95
N VAL A 34 7.82 -13.65 15.67
CA VAL A 34 9.25 -13.98 15.92
C VAL A 34 9.94 -14.40 14.62
N LEU A 35 9.32 -15.24 13.81
CA LEU A 35 9.86 -15.63 12.51
C LEU A 35 10.06 -14.42 11.58
N THR A 36 9.07 -13.54 11.51
CA THR A 36 9.15 -12.31 10.70
C THR A 36 10.27 -11.40 11.19
N LEU A 37 10.42 -11.26 12.53
CA LEU A 37 11.52 -10.50 13.12
C LEU A 37 12.88 -11.12 12.79
N SER A 38 13.02 -12.42 12.95
CA SER A 38 14.29 -13.14 12.69
C SER A 38 14.71 -12.98 11.23
N LEU A 39 13.77 -13.16 10.30
CA LEU A 39 14.03 -12.95 8.88
C LEU A 39 14.41 -11.50 8.58
N PHE A 40 13.71 -10.54 9.19
CA PHE A 40 14.00 -9.13 9.01
C PHE A 40 15.42 -8.76 9.48
N LEU A 41 15.79 -9.18 10.70
CA LEU A 41 17.10 -8.90 11.25
C LEU A 41 18.21 -9.61 10.45
N TYR A 42 17.98 -10.85 10.06
CA TYR A 42 18.91 -11.60 9.24
C TYR A 42 19.10 -10.95 7.85
N GLY A 43 18.02 -10.49 7.23
CA GLY A 43 18.09 -9.76 5.95
C GLY A 43 18.87 -8.45 6.05
N VAL A 44 18.70 -7.69 7.14
CA VAL A 44 19.49 -6.47 7.39
C VAL A 44 20.97 -6.83 7.64
N TYR A 45 21.24 -7.85 8.46
CA TYR A 45 22.60 -8.35 8.72
C TYR A 45 23.31 -8.74 7.43
N MET A 46 22.68 -9.59 6.61
CA MET A 46 23.25 -10.04 5.33
C MET A 46 23.53 -8.88 4.37
N GLY A 47 22.68 -7.84 4.38
CA GLY A 47 22.91 -6.65 3.56
C GLY A 47 24.13 -5.82 3.97
N PHE A 48 24.54 -5.88 5.24
CA PHE A 48 25.80 -5.29 5.74
C PHE A 48 26.99 -6.24 5.59
N ALA A 49 26.81 -7.52 5.86
CA ALA A 49 27.88 -8.52 5.81
C ALA A 49 28.31 -8.80 4.37
N GLU A 50 27.36 -8.83 3.44
CA GLU A 50 27.60 -9.11 2.01
C GLU A 50 26.97 -8.00 1.16
N PRO A 51 27.61 -6.82 1.05
CA PRO A 51 27.05 -5.66 0.36
C PRO A 51 27.04 -5.75 -1.17
N THR A 52 27.46 -6.88 -1.72
CA THR A 52 27.64 -7.09 -3.17
C THR A 52 26.34 -7.49 -3.87
N PRO A 53 26.23 -7.28 -5.20
CA PRO A 53 25.04 -7.65 -5.97
C PRO A 53 24.68 -9.15 -5.94
N GLU A 54 25.65 -10.01 -5.62
CA GLU A 54 25.47 -11.46 -5.47
C GLU A 54 24.58 -11.81 -4.29
N ASN A 55 24.49 -10.94 -3.27
CA ASN A 55 23.54 -11.09 -2.17
C ASN A 55 22.11 -10.87 -2.64
N THR A 56 21.53 -11.90 -3.24
CA THR A 56 20.15 -11.91 -3.69
C THR A 56 19.16 -12.02 -2.54
N PHE A 57 19.57 -12.58 -1.39
CA PHE A 57 18.70 -12.77 -0.23
C PHE A 57 18.17 -11.45 0.32
N THR A 58 19.04 -10.50 0.71
CA THR A 58 18.60 -9.20 1.26
C THR A 58 17.68 -8.49 0.29
N ARG A 59 18.04 -8.46 -0.98
CA ARG A 59 17.27 -7.79 -2.02
C ARG A 59 15.86 -8.39 -2.14
N TYR A 60 15.75 -9.69 -2.34
CA TYR A 60 14.48 -10.33 -2.61
C TYR A 60 13.65 -10.60 -1.35
N LEU A 61 14.28 -10.67 -0.17
CA LEU A 61 13.55 -10.68 1.08
C LEU A 61 12.72 -9.39 1.26
N PHE A 62 13.33 -8.22 1.09
CA PHE A 62 12.63 -6.95 1.34
C PHE A 62 11.73 -6.53 0.17
N TRP A 63 12.23 -6.57 -1.06
CA TRP A 63 11.52 -6.05 -2.23
C TRP A 63 10.63 -7.09 -2.93
N GLY A 64 10.97 -8.35 -2.84
CA GLY A 64 10.16 -9.46 -3.34
C GLY A 64 9.20 -9.99 -2.29
N PHE A 65 9.71 -10.63 -1.24
CA PHE A 65 8.90 -11.35 -0.26
C PHE A 65 8.09 -10.42 0.64
N PHE A 66 8.72 -9.48 1.36
CA PHE A 66 7.96 -8.58 2.23
C PHE A 66 7.08 -7.61 1.45
N TRP A 67 7.58 -7.00 0.39
CA TRP A 67 6.79 -6.06 -0.38
C TRP A 67 5.70 -6.75 -1.21
N SER A 68 6.07 -7.60 -2.15
CA SER A 68 5.13 -8.15 -3.12
C SER A 68 4.16 -9.14 -2.49
N LEU A 69 4.65 -10.07 -1.67
CA LEU A 69 3.81 -11.12 -1.12
C LEU A 69 3.08 -10.65 0.14
N PHE A 70 3.81 -10.25 1.19
CA PHE A 70 3.16 -9.94 2.46
C PHE A 70 2.30 -8.68 2.40
N ILE A 71 2.87 -7.53 1.97
CA ILE A 71 2.14 -6.27 2.03
C ILE A 71 0.96 -6.29 1.07
N VAL A 72 1.17 -6.62 -0.19
CA VAL A 72 0.12 -6.49 -1.21
C VAL A 72 -0.95 -7.55 -1.06
N VAL A 73 -0.58 -8.80 -0.77
CA VAL A 73 -1.57 -9.87 -0.52
C VAL A 73 -2.40 -9.54 0.72
N THR A 74 -1.79 -9.03 1.80
CA THR A 74 -2.54 -8.69 3.00
C THR A 74 -3.47 -7.49 2.80
N LEU A 75 -3.08 -6.50 1.99
CA LEU A 75 -3.93 -5.35 1.67
C LEU A 75 -5.27 -5.77 1.07
N THR A 76 -5.23 -6.69 0.13
CA THR A 76 -6.43 -7.11 -0.59
C THR A 76 -7.27 -8.11 0.18
N SER A 77 -6.65 -8.93 1.05
CA SER A 77 -7.32 -10.01 1.77
C SER A 77 -7.79 -9.58 3.16
N PHE A 78 -6.89 -9.01 3.97
CA PHE A 78 -7.13 -8.72 5.39
C PHE A 78 -6.82 -7.28 5.81
N GLY A 79 -6.55 -6.38 4.86
CA GLY A 79 -6.19 -5.00 5.17
C GLY A 79 -4.85 -4.90 5.88
N ARG A 80 -4.81 -4.27 7.07
CA ARG A 80 -3.55 -3.97 7.76
C ARG A 80 -2.96 -5.12 8.59
N ILE A 81 -3.32 -6.36 8.32
CA ILE A 81 -2.86 -7.50 9.14
C ILE A 81 -1.33 -7.63 9.17
N PHE A 82 -0.65 -7.28 8.07
CA PHE A 82 0.80 -7.24 8.04
C PHE A 82 1.39 -6.36 9.15
N CYS A 83 0.76 -5.22 9.45
CA CYS A 83 1.21 -4.34 10.55
C CYS A 83 1.14 -5.02 11.92
N GLY A 84 0.27 -6.01 12.11
CA GLY A 84 0.17 -6.79 13.33
C GLY A 84 1.32 -7.79 13.53
N ILE A 85 1.94 -8.23 12.44
CA ILE A 85 3.09 -9.15 12.47
C ILE A 85 4.42 -8.44 12.14
N CYS A 86 4.36 -7.20 11.67
CA CYS A 86 5.54 -6.39 11.35
C CYS A 86 6.44 -6.19 12.58
N PRO A 87 7.78 -6.36 12.45
CA PRO A 87 8.71 -6.17 13.57
C PRO A 87 8.53 -4.83 14.29
N HIS A 88 8.36 -3.74 13.56
CA HIS A 88 8.10 -2.42 14.13
C HIS A 88 6.76 -2.38 14.88
N GLY A 89 5.71 -3.01 14.33
CA GLY A 89 4.37 -3.02 14.93
C GLY A 89 4.33 -3.82 16.23
N PHE A 90 4.88 -5.04 16.24
CA PHE A 90 4.77 -5.87 17.43
C PHE A 90 5.82 -5.55 18.51
N LEU A 91 7.08 -5.25 18.15
CA LEU A 91 8.09 -4.82 19.12
C LEU A 91 7.75 -3.45 19.72
N GLY A 92 7.23 -2.55 18.90
CA GLY A 92 6.87 -1.20 19.33
C GLY A 92 5.93 -1.18 20.52
N LYS A 93 4.98 -2.13 20.61
CA LYS A 93 4.07 -2.21 21.76
C LYS A 93 4.79 -2.55 23.06
N TYR A 94 5.85 -3.35 23.03
CA TYR A 94 6.67 -3.64 24.22
C TYR A 94 7.55 -2.46 24.57
N ILE A 95 8.25 -1.88 23.59
CA ILE A 95 9.09 -0.69 23.79
C ILE A 95 8.28 0.46 24.37
N THR A 96 7.08 0.71 23.84
CA THR A 96 6.18 1.77 24.38
C THR A 96 5.77 1.50 25.83
N ARG A 97 5.65 0.24 26.27
CA ARG A 97 5.33 -0.10 27.67
C ARG A 97 6.44 0.28 28.65
N PHE A 98 7.71 0.12 28.23
CA PHE A 98 8.90 0.44 29.03
C PHE A 98 9.41 1.86 28.79
N GLY A 99 8.93 2.56 27.76
CA GLY A 99 9.39 3.88 27.36
C GLY A 99 8.85 5.01 28.26
N LEU A 100 9.21 6.23 27.88
CA LEU A 100 8.88 7.46 28.60
C LEU A 100 7.41 7.86 28.55
N LYS A 101 6.63 7.28 27.65
CA LYS A 101 5.17 7.49 27.47
C LYS A 101 4.75 8.95 27.35
N LYS A 102 5.63 9.82 26.84
CA LYS A 102 5.32 11.22 26.63
C LYS A 102 4.19 11.40 25.60
N ASP A 103 3.43 12.47 25.76
CA ASP A 103 2.51 12.88 24.68
C ASP A 103 3.29 13.38 23.49
N MET A 104 2.93 12.88 22.29
CA MET A 104 3.54 13.35 21.06
C MET A 104 3.16 14.83 20.84
N PRO A 105 4.11 15.71 20.47
CA PRO A 105 3.83 17.09 20.11
C PRO A 105 2.80 17.21 19.00
N ASN A 106 1.94 18.22 19.05
CA ASN A 106 0.83 18.37 18.11
C ASN A 106 1.28 18.48 16.64
N PHE A 107 2.42 19.09 16.37
CA PHE A 107 2.96 19.20 15.00
C PHE A 107 3.39 17.84 14.43
N LEU A 108 3.81 16.90 15.29
CA LEU A 108 4.13 15.52 14.89
C LEU A 108 2.89 14.61 14.83
N LYS A 109 1.77 14.98 15.47
CA LYS A 109 0.47 14.27 15.33
C LYS A 109 -0.19 14.52 13.97
N ASN A 110 0.61 14.74 12.95
CA ASN A 110 0.14 15.04 11.61
C ASN A 110 0.34 13.83 10.69
N ARG A 111 -0.75 13.28 10.17
CA ARG A 111 -0.74 12.13 9.25
C ARG A 111 -0.10 12.43 7.89
N PHE A 112 0.01 13.70 7.52
CA PHE A 112 0.70 14.10 6.30
C PHE A 112 2.21 13.83 6.36
N ILE A 113 2.81 13.69 7.56
CA ILE A 113 4.21 13.28 7.70
C ILE A 113 4.43 11.89 7.09
N GLY A 114 3.57 10.92 7.43
CA GLY A 114 3.66 9.58 6.85
C GLY A 114 3.44 9.56 5.34
N ILE A 115 2.57 10.42 4.82
CA ILE A 115 2.35 10.59 3.36
C ILE A 115 3.62 11.19 2.73
N PHE A 116 4.21 12.21 3.33
CA PHE A 116 5.44 12.83 2.86
C PHE A 116 6.60 11.83 2.81
N LEU A 117 6.80 11.06 3.89
CA LEU A 117 7.84 10.04 3.95
C LEU A 117 7.62 8.92 2.93
N LEU A 118 6.37 8.52 2.69
CA LEU A 118 6.05 7.53 1.66
C LEU A 118 6.33 8.09 0.26
N PHE A 119 5.94 9.33 0.00
CA PHE A 119 6.02 9.95 -1.30
C PHE A 119 7.47 10.31 -1.68
N PHE A 120 8.15 11.08 -0.83
CA PHE A 120 9.52 11.54 -1.10
C PHE A 120 10.59 10.56 -0.62
N GLY A 121 10.44 9.99 0.57
CA GLY A 121 11.42 9.07 1.14
C GLY A 121 11.41 7.67 0.51
N TRP A 122 10.43 7.35 -0.32
CA TRP A 122 10.33 6.04 -0.96
C TRP A 122 10.13 6.17 -2.48
N TRP A 123 9.02 6.71 -2.95
CA TRP A 123 8.67 6.67 -4.37
C TRP A 123 9.48 7.63 -5.23
N ALA A 124 9.74 8.86 -4.75
CA ALA A 124 10.61 9.78 -5.49
C ALA A 124 12.02 9.20 -5.65
N ILE A 125 12.58 8.59 -4.57
CA ILE A 125 13.89 7.93 -4.62
C ILE A 125 13.86 6.73 -5.58
N TYR A 126 12.80 5.93 -5.58
CA TYR A 126 12.66 4.77 -6.46
C TYR A 126 12.78 5.15 -7.95
N TYR A 127 12.20 6.28 -8.36
CA TYR A 127 12.28 6.75 -9.75
C TYR A 127 13.52 7.58 -10.05
N ALA A 128 14.03 8.30 -9.05
CA ALA A 128 15.22 9.15 -9.22
C ALA A 128 16.52 8.36 -9.23
N VAL A 129 16.62 7.27 -8.44
CA VAL A 129 17.86 6.48 -8.27
C VAL A 129 17.72 5.14 -8.97
N PRO A 130 18.26 4.99 -10.20
CA PRO A 130 18.17 3.73 -10.94
C PRO A 130 18.81 2.59 -10.18
N GLY A 131 18.06 1.51 -9.99
CA GLY A 131 18.58 0.30 -9.35
C GLY A 131 18.81 0.39 -7.84
N PHE A 132 18.37 1.46 -7.17
CA PHE A 132 18.46 1.59 -5.70
C PHE A 132 18.05 0.31 -4.96
N TRP A 133 16.93 -0.29 -5.35
CA TRP A 133 16.43 -1.53 -4.76
C TRP A 133 17.26 -2.79 -5.08
N LYS A 134 18.23 -2.68 -6.01
CA LYS A 134 19.14 -3.78 -6.35
C LYS A 134 20.39 -3.83 -5.46
N VAL A 135 20.63 -2.78 -4.67
CA VAL A 135 21.82 -2.66 -3.84
C VAL A 135 21.53 -3.16 -2.43
N PRO A 136 22.10 -4.31 -1.99
CA PRO A 136 21.84 -4.87 -0.67
C PRO A 136 22.20 -3.93 0.47
N LEU A 137 23.33 -3.24 0.38
CA LEU A 137 23.78 -2.27 1.38
C LEU A 137 22.81 -1.10 1.53
N ALA A 138 22.31 -0.54 0.43
CA ALA A 138 21.33 0.55 0.47
C ALA A 138 20.01 0.08 1.11
N THR A 139 19.57 -1.14 0.79
CA THR A 139 18.40 -1.79 1.39
C THR A 139 18.60 -1.97 2.90
N ALA A 140 19.75 -2.48 3.33
CA ALA A 140 20.06 -2.67 4.75
C ALA A 140 20.06 -1.35 5.52
N TRP A 141 20.70 -0.30 4.99
CA TRP A 141 20.69 1.04 5.59
C TRP A 141 19.28 1.63 5.68
N LEU A 142 18.48 1.49 4.64
CA LEU A 142 17.10 1.97 4.65
C LEU A 142 16.29 1.34 5.79
N PHE A 143 16.29 0.00 5.87
CA PHE A 143 15.49 -0.70 6.89
C PHE A 143 16.06 -0.58 8.29
N ALA A 144 17.38 -0.54 8.46
CA ALA A 144 18.02 -0.29 9.76
C ALA A 144 17.68 1.12 10.27
N SER A 145 17.81 2.14 9.44
CA SER A 145 17.50 3.54 9.81
C SER A 145 16.03 3.71 10.20
N LEU A 146 15.11 3.13 9.41
CA LEU A 146 13.68 3.16 9.74
C LEU A 146 13.38 2.43 11.05
N THR A 147 14.10 1.33 11.35
CA THR A 147 13.94 0.57 12.60
C THR A 147 14.40 1.37 13.80
N ILE A 148 15.61 1.95 13.72
CA ILE A 148 16.17 2.79 14.79
C ILE A 148 15.24 3.97 15.06
N PHE A 149 14.81 4.66 14.02
CA PHE A 149 13.88 5.78 14.15
C PHE A 149 12.54 5.35 14.79
N ALA A 150 11.98 4.22 14.34
CA ALA A 150 10.76 3.69 14.93
C ALA A 150 10.91 3.40 16.43
N PHE A 151 12.02 2.79 16.84
CA PHE A 151 12.26 2.44 18.25
C PHE A 151 12.47 3.66 19.12
N ILE A 152 13.18 4.68 18.63
CA ILE A 152 13.28 5.98 19.32
C ILE A 152 11.89 6.58 19.54
N MET A 153 11.05 6.58 18.53
CA MET A 153 9.70 7.14 18.61
C MET A 153 8.79 6.36 19.57
N TYR A 154 8.91 5.02 19.62
CA TYR A 154 8.15 4.21 20.58
C TYR A 154 8.64 4.36 22.02
N TYR A 155 9.93 4.55 22.21
CA TYR A 155 10.50 4.79 23.53
C TYR A 155 10.05 6.16 24.08
N LEU A 156 10.03 7.18 23.23
CA LEU A 156 9.66 8.53 23.63
C LEU A 156 8.15 8.71 23.83
N TYR A 157 7.33 8.17 22.92
CA TYR A 157 5.91 8.51 22.81
C TYR A 157 4.97 7.32 22.99
N LYS A 158 3.82 7.59 23.63
CA LYS A 158 2.74 6.62 23.85
C LYS A 158 1.94 6.32 22.56
N ASP A 159 1.02 5.33 22.64
CA ASP A 159 -0.04 5.04 21.67
C ASP A 159 0.46 4.63 20.28
N MET A 160 1.64 4.02 20.19
CA MET A 160 2.22 3.58 18.91
C MET A 160 2.33 4.72 17.89
N SER A 161 2.80 5.88 18.32
CA SER A 161 2.79 7.14 17.57
C SER A 161 3.51 7.06 16.22
N TYR A 162 4.63 6.33 16.12
CA TYR A 162 5.31 6.11 14.85
C TYR A 162 4.39 5.45 13.80
N CYS A 163 3.75 4.33 14.15
CA CYS A 163 2.82 3.63 13.25
C CYS A 163 1.61 4.47 12.87
N LYS A 164 1.17 5.38 13.77
CA LYS A 164 0.01 6.23 13.53
C LYS A 164 0.31 7.39 12.57
N TYR A 165 1.48 8.01 12.67
CA TYR A 165 1.72 9.30 12.04
C TYR A 165 2.89 9.31 11.05
N MET A 166 3.90 8.45 11.24
CA MET A 166 5.17 8.57 10.51
C MET A 166 5.50 7.39 9.61
N CYS A 167 5.04 6.17 9.96
CA CYS A 167 5.40 4.98 9.18
C CYS A 167 4.89 5.08 7.73
N PRO A 168 5.78 5.07 6.71
CA PRO A 168 5.36 5.14 5.32
C PRO A 168 4.52 3.93 4.91
N ILE A 169 4.93 2.71 5.29
CA ILE A 169 4.16 1.48 5.03
C ILE A 169 2.84 1.50 5.79
N GLY A 170 2.83 1.98 7.05
CA GLY A 170 1.62 2.16 7.84
C GLY A 170 0.63 3.11 7.16
N THR A 171 1.10 4.19 6.56
CA THR A 171 0.29 5.14 5.80
C THR A 171 -0.32 4.51 4.56
N LEU A 172 0.47 3.77 3.79
CA LEU A 172 0.01 2.99 2.66
C LEU A 172 -1.11 2.03 3.09
N MET A 173 -0.86 1.21 4.11
CA MET A 173 -1.82 0.20 4.56
C MET A 173 -3.10 0.78 5.16
N LYS A 174 -3.05 1.93 5.83
CA LYS A 174 -4.25 2.65 6.29
C LYS A 174 -5.17 3.02 5.15
N SER A 175 -4.58 3.59 4.11
CA SER A 175 -5.33 4.06 2.95
C SER A 175 -6.10 2.92 2.27
N TYR A 176 -5.59 1.71 2.34
CA TYR A 176 -6.16 0.55 1.64
C TYR A 176 -7.02 -0.36 2.51
N SER A 177 -6.94 -0.27 3.82
CA SER A 177 -7.74 -1.10 4.72
C SER A 177 -9.26 -0.98 4.49
N LYS A 178 -9.71 0.12 3.89
CA LYS A 178 -11.13 0.32 3.55
C LYS A 178 -11.64 -0.50 2.37
N ILE A 179 -10.76 -1.06 1.57
CA ILE A 179 -11.13 -1.94 0.44
C ILE A 179 -11.20 -3.39 0.90
N SER A 180 -10.51 -3.73 1.98
CA SER A 180 -10.47 -5.08 2.54
C SER A 180 -11.86 -5.66 2.80
N PRO A 181 -12.06 -6.96 2.55
CA PRO A 181 -13.27 -7.68 2.91
C PRO A 181 -13.34 -8.04 4.40
N THR A 182 -12.45 -7.55 5.24
CA THR A 182 -12.44 -7.86 6.68
C THR A 182 -12.70 -6.63 7.53
N PHE A 183 -13.39 -6.83 8.64
CA PHE A 183 -13.77 -5.77 9.55
C PHE A 183 -13.76 -6.25 11.01
N LEU A 184 -13.07 -5.53 11.89
CA LEU A 184 -13.10 -5.76 13.32
C LEU A 184 -14.18 -4.88 13.96
N ASN A 185 -15.05 -5.49 14.74
CA ASN A 185 -16.13 -4.80 15.44
C ASN A 185 -16.42 -5.45 16.79
N THR A 186 -17.49 -5.05 17.45
CA THR A 186 -18.00 -5.68 18.66
C THR A 186 -19.48 -6.00 18.51
N TYR A 187 -19.93 -7.06 19.14
CA TYR A 187 -21.34 -7.37 19.28
C TYR A 187 -22.02 -6.29 20.15
N LYS A 188 -23.02 -5.61 19.59
CA LYS A 188 -23.63 -4.44 20.23
C LYS A 188 -24.32 -4.78 21.54
N ASP A 189 -24.98 -5.94 21.60
CA ASP A 189 -25.72 -6.34 22.79
C ASP A 189 -24.80 -6.60 23.97
N ASP A 190 -23.63 -7.23 23.74
CA ASP A 190 -22.63 -7.47 24.77
C ASP A 190 -21.94 -6.17 25.26
N CYS A 191 -21.94 -5.14 24.42
CA CYS A 191 -21.33 -3.86 24.77
C CYS A 191 -22.30 -2.88 25.45
N LYS A 192 -23.61 -3.21 25.54
CA LYS A 192 -24.63 -2.30 25.98
C LYS A 192 -24.44 -1.88 27.45
N ASP A 193 -24.07 -2.82 28.29
CA ASP A 193 -23.85 -2.62 29.72
C ASP A 193 -22.38 -2.78 30.15
N CYS A 194 -21.47 -2.76 29.18
CA CYS A 194 -20.04 -2.93 29.41
C CYS A 194 -19.45 -1.74 30.20
N ARG A 195 -18.82 -2.02 31.34
CA ARG A 195 -18.14 -1.04 32.20
C ARG A 195 -16.62 -1.22 32.23
N THR A 196 -16.11 -2.38 31.82
CA THR A 196 -14.67 -2.73 31.92
C THR A 196 -13.84 -2.24 30.75
N PHE A 197 -14.44 -2.11 29.56
CA PHE A 197 -13.77 -1.69 28.33
C PHE A 197 -12.47 -2.44 28.02
N GLU A 198 -12.38 -3.73 28.36
CA GLU A 198 -11.19 -4.56 28.24
C GLU A 198 -10.60 -4.53 26.83
N CYS A 199 -11.46 -4.52 25.79
CA CYS A 199 -11.01 -4.42 24.38
C CYS A 199 -10.27 -3.11 24.09
N ALA A 200 -10.63 -2.00 24.72
CA ALA A 200 -9.94 -0.72 24.57
C ALA A 200 -8.66 -0.65 25.40
N THR A 201 -8.69 -1.19 26.62
CA THR A 201 -7.53 -1.23 27.53
C THR A 201 -6.41 -2.12 26.97
N ALA A 202 -6.77 -3.25 26.31
CA ALA A 202 -5.81 -4.14 25.68
C ALA A 202 -5.20 -3.57 24.40
N CYS A 203 -5.79 -2.52 23.81
CA CYS A 203 -5.35 -1.99 22.52
C CYS A 203 -4.08 -1.14 22.67
N PRO A 204 -2.92 -1.55 22.10
CA PRO A 204 -1.68 -0.78 22.19
C PRO A 204 -1.73 0.57 21.45
N TYR A 205 -2.70 0.72 20.54
CA TYR A 205 -2.95 1.93 19.78
C TYR A 205 -3.96 2.87 20.46
N ASN A 206 -4.43 2.54 21.66
CA ASN A 206 -5.46 3.31 22.38
C ASN A 206 -6.73 3.55 21.49
N LEU A 207 -7.14 2.51 20.78
CA LEU A 207 -8.37 2.53 19.99
C LEU A 207 -9.53 1.98 20.81
N LYS A 208 -10.74 2.30 20.34
CA LYS A 208 -11.98 1.87 20.96
C LYS A 208 -12.76 0.96 19.99
N PRO A 209 -12.51 -0.35 19.97
CA PRO A 209 -13.12 -1.29 18.99
C PRO A 209 -14.65 -1.19 18.91
N PHE A 210 -15.32 -0.92 20.05
CA PHE A 210 -16.77 -0.72 20.10
C PHE A 210 -17.29 0.52 19.35
N THR A 211 -16.39 1.41 18.88
CA THR A 211 -16.75 2.60 18.10
C THR A 211 -16.44 2.49 16.61
N PHE A 212 -15.84 1.40 16.16
CA PHE A 212 -15.33 1.28 14.78
C PHE A 212 -16.42 1.46 13.73
N ASN A 213 -17.62 0.93 13.97
CA ASN A 213 -18.76 1.08 13.07
C ASN A 213 -19.27 2.51 12.93
N LYS A 214 -19.08 3.36 13.94
CA LYS A 214 -19.68 4.70 13.99
C LYS A 214 -18.76 5.81 13.50
N LYS A 215 -17.45 5.69 13.75
CA LYS A 215 -16.49 6.80 13.62
C LYS A 215 -15.40 6.56 12.58
N ASN A 216 -15.46 5.48 11.81
CA ASN A 216 -14.35 5.11 10.90
C ASN A 216 -12.98 5.02 11.63
N SER A 217 -12.99 4.57 12.87
CA SER A 217 -11.82 4.56 13.75
C SER A 217 -10.96 3.31 13.60
N MET A 218 -11.34 2.39 12.72
CA MET A 218 -10.55 1.19 12.40
C MET A 218 -9.31 1.48 11.54
N GLU A 219 -9.16 2.68 11.01
CA GLU A 219 -8.02 3.01 10.13
C GLU A 219 -6.65 2.82 10.78
N ASP A 220 -6.54 3.03 12.10
CA ASP A 220 -5.32 2.80 12.87
C ASP A 220 -5.20 1.37 13.40
N CYS A 221 -6.22 0.54 13.22
CA CYS A 221 -6.22 -0.86 13.65
C CYS A 221 -5.27 -1.70 12.77
N THR A 222 -4.34 -2.38 13.43
CA THR A 222 -3.36 -3.26 12.77
C THR A 222 -3.76 -4.73 12.79
N LEU A 223 -4.96 -5.04 13.23
CA LEU A 223 -5.45 -6.41 13.36
C LEU A 223 -4.50 -7.32 14.18
N CYS A 224 -3.89 -6.77 15.23
CA CYS A 224 -3.00 -7.50 16.14
C CYS A 224 -3.73 -8.48 17.07
N MET A 225 -5.06 -8.44 17.10
CA MET A 225 -5.96 -9.31 17.87
C MET A 225 -5.82 -9.25 19.41
N ASP A 226 -5.05 -8.30 19.96
CA ASP A 226 -4.90 -8.16 21.41
C ASP A 226 -6.25 -7.84 22.10
N CYS A 227 -7.09 -6.99 21.50
CA CYS A 227 -8.43 -6.68 22.01
C CYS A 227 -9.38 -7.89 21.97
N SER A 228 -9.25 -8.71 20.95
CA SER A 228 -10.05 -9.92 20.78
C SER A 228 -9.67 -11.03 21.76
N SER A 229 -8.43 -11.04 22.24
CA SER A 229 -7.98 -11.96 23.30
C SER A 229 -8.44 -11.52 24.68
N ALA A 230 -8.67 -10.21 24.85
CA ALA A 230 -9.10 -9.64 26.13
C ALA A 230 -10.63 -9.63 26.30
N CYS A 231 -11.40 -9.58 25.21
CA CYS A 231 -12.84 -9.40 25.26
C CYS A 231 -13.56 -10.28 24.23
N ASP A 232 -14.48 -11.11 24.71
CA ASP A 232 -15.25 -12.05 23.88
C ASP A 232 -16.27 -11.37 22.94
N ALA A 233 -16.66 -10.13 23.26
CA ALA A 233 -17.56 -9.35 22.42
C ALA A 233 -16.90 -8.82 21.14
N VAL A 234 -15.59 -8.94 20.98
CA VAL A 234 -14.89 -8.50 19.76
C VAL A 234 -15.07 -9.56 18.68
N ALA A 235 -15.64 -9.16 17.53
CA ALA A 235 -15.82 -9.97 16.34
C ALA A 235 -14.85 -9.55 15.23
N PHE A 236 -14.36 -10.51 14.46
CA PHE A 236 -13.57 -10.29 13.27
C PHE A 236 -14.32 -10.87 12.07
N SER A 237 -15.03 -10.02 11.34
CA SER A 237 -16.03 -10.44 10.37
C SER A 237 -15.56 -10.30 8.93
N ILE A 238 -15.97 -11.23 8.06
CA ILE A 238 -15.92 -11.04 6.62
C ILE A 238 -17.10 -10.15 6.22
N VAL A 239 -16.81 -9.09 5.48
CA VAL A 239 -17.79 -8.14 4.97
C VAL A 239 -17.63 -8.00 3.45
N LYS A 240 -18.62 -7.40 2.80
CA LYS A 240 -18.47 -7.05 1.37
C LYS A 240 -17.25 -6.16 1.19
N PRO A 241 -16.37 -6.45 0.22
CA PRO A 241 -15.22 -5.60 -0.06
C PRO A 241 -15.64 -4.14 -0.23
N SER A 242 -14.85 -3.22 0.33
CA SER A 242 -15.16 -1.78 0.31
C SER A 242 -16.47 -1.38 1.00
N LYS A 243 -17.09 -2.24 1.82
CA LYS A 243 -18.36 -1.93 2.50
C LYS A 243 -18.38 -0.53 3.10
N THR A 244 -17.30 -0.15 3.80
CA THR A 244 -17.18 1.16 4.44
C THR A 244 -17.26 2.31 3.44
N LEU A 245 -16.76 2.15 2.21
CA LEU A 245 -16.78 3.21 1.19
C LEU A 245 -18.18 3.48 0.65
N PHE A 246 -19.09 2.52 0.76
CA PHE A 246 -20.51 2.66 0.37
C PHE A 246 -21.40 3.18 1.51
N GLU A 247 -20.87 3.32 2.72
CA GLU A 247 -21.60 3.81 3.89
C GLU A 247 -21.26 5.28 4.19
N LYS A 248 -22.12 5.94 5.01
CA LYS A 248 -21.86 7.28 5.50
C LYS A 248 -20.91 7.20 6.71
N PHE A 249 -19.78 7.87 6.63
CA PHE A 249 -18.83 7.98 7.73
C PHE A 249 -18.16 9.37 7.74
N LYS A 250 -17.48 9.71 8.82
CA LYS A 250 -16.70 10.94 8.91
C LYS A 250 -15.44 10.81 8.05
N PHE A 251 -15.27 11.67 7.05
CA PHE A 251 -14.08 11.67 6.20
C PHE A 251 -12.84 12.12 6.96
N GLN A 252 -11.69 11.65 6.50
CA GLN A 252 -10.37 12.02 6.98
C GLN A 252 -9.59 12.66 5.83
N LYS A 253 -9.13 13.90 6.03
CA LYS A 253 -8.42 14.66 4.98
C LYS A 253 -7.19 13.93 4.46
N ALA A 254 -6.37 13.43 5.38
CA ALA A 254 -5.14 12.72 5.04
C ALA A 254 -5.38 11.41 4.26
N GLU A 255 -6.49 10.70 4.48
CA GLU A 255 -6.82 9.49 3.71
C GLU A 255 -7.07 9.80 2.23
N VAL A 256 -7.86 10.84 1.95
CA VAL A 256 -8.17 11.21 0.56
C VAL A 256 -6.90 11.66 -0.16
N TRP A 257 -6.07 12.48 0.48
CA TRP A 257 -4.78 12.85 -0.07
C TRP A 257 -3.85 11.65 -0.27
N ALA A 258 -3.87 10.68 0.65
CA ALA A 258 -3.10 9.46 0.48
C ALA A 258 -3.57 8.68 -0.76
N PHE A 259 -4.88 8.53 -1.01
CA PHE A 259 -5.38 7.87 -2.23
C PHE A 259 -4.91 8.58 -3.50
N ILE A 260 -4.99 9.91 -3.55
CA ILE A 260 -4.58 10.69 -4.71
C ILE A 260 -3.07 10.56 -4.92
N LEU A 261 -2.27 10.83 -3.90
CA LEU A 261 -0.81 10.87 -4.02
C LEU A 261 -0.21 9.49 -4.26
N ILE A 262 -0.75 8.44 -3.63
CA ILE A 262 -0.27 7.07 -3.85
C ILE A 262 -0.67 6.59 -5.27
N THR A 263 -1.89 6.89 -5.72
CA THR A 263 -2.27 6.58 -7.11
C THR A 263 -1.37 7.32 -8.10
N ALA A 264 -1.09 8.60 -7.86
CA ALA A 264 -0.20 9.40 -8.70
C ALA A 264 1.25 8.86 -8.70
N ALA A 265 1.83 8.65 -7.51
CA ALA A 265 3.22 8.23 -7.36
C ALA A 265 3.48 6.80 -7.84
N ILE A 266 2.51 5.90 -7.69
CA ILE A 266 2.68 4.50 -8.07
C ILE A 266 2.05 4.23 -9.43
N SER A 267 0.71 4.28 -9.52
CA SER A 267 0.01 3.81 -10.71
C SER A 267 0.23 4.72 -11.93
N MET A 268 0.13 6.04 -11.75
CA MET A 268 0.28 6.98 -12.85
C MET A 268 1.75 7.08 -13.28
N THR A 269 2.68 7.21 -12.33
CA THR A 269 4.12 7.26 -12.66
C THR A 269 4.59 5.96 -13.28
N MET A 270 4.09 4.80 -12.84
CA MET A 270 4.40 3.53 -13.47
C MET A 270 3.90 3.48 -14.92
N GLY A 271 2.72 4.05 -15.21
CA GLY A 271 2.22 4.22 -16.57
C GLY A 271 3.12 5.10 -17.44
N PHE A 272 3.61 6.22 -16.89
CA PHE A 272 4.54 7.12 -17.56
C PHE A 272 5.93 6.48 -17.75
N HIS A 273 6.54 6.01 -16.67
CA HIS A 273 7.94 5.56 -16.65
C HIS A 273 8.11 4.12 -17.15
N HIS A 274 7.32 3.15 -16.64
CA HIS A 274 7.43 1.73 -17.02
C HIS A 274 6.49 1.33 -18.17
N GLY A 275 5.39 2.05 -18.36
CA GLY A 275 4.52 1.91 -19.51
C GLY A 275 5.09 2.65 -20.73
N LEU A 276 4.68 3.89 -20.92
CA LEU A 276 5.08 4.72 -22.06
C LEU A 276 6.60 4.90 -22.18
N GLY A 277 7.33 4.96 -21.06
CA GLY A 277 8.79 5.08 -21.03
C GLY A 277 9.57 3.90 -21.61
N ARG A 278 8.90 2.77 -21.91
CA ARG A 278 9.50 1.60 -22.57
C ARG A 278 9.09 1.44 -24.03
N THR A 279 8.35 2.41 -24.58
CA THR A 279 7.93 2.39 -25.98
C THR A 279 9.00 2.99 -26.90
N ALA A 280 8.93 2.67 -28.18
CA ALA A 280 9.87 3.18 -29.18
C ALA A 280 9.86 4.71 -29.30
N ILE A 281 8.74 5.35 -28.95
CA ILE A 281 8.55 6.82 -29.02
C ILE A 281 8.75 7.52 -27.67
N VAL A 282 9.47 6.91 -26.73
CA VAL A 282 9.66 7.48 -25.38
C VAL A 282 10.23 8.90 -25.42
N ASP A 283 11.10 9.18 -26.37
CA ASP A 283 11.81 10.47 -26.48
C ASP A 283 10.89 11.61 -26.99
N ASP A 284 9.72 11.28 -27.53
CA ASP A 284 8.71 12.24 -27.98
C ASP A 284 7.83 12.78 -26.85
N PHE A 285 7.76 12.09 -25.72
CA PHE A 285 6.94 12.53 -24.60
C PHE A 285 7.53 13.75 -23.88
N ILE A 286 6.64 14.62 -23.39
CA ILE A 286 7.01 15.90 -22.79
C ILE A 286 7.98 15.75 -21.61
N TRP A 287 7.80 14.76 -20.76
CA TRP A 287 8.70 14.53 -19.61
C TRP A 287 10.11 14.09 -20.06
N SER A 288 10.23 13.34 -21.16
CA SER A 288 11.53 12.97 -21.73
C SER A 288 12.21 14.18 -22.36
N LYS A 289 11.46 14.98 -23.15
CA LYS A 289 11.97 16.24 -23.69
C LYS A 289 12.43 17.22 -22.62
N THR A 290 11.63 17.34 -21.53
CA THR A 290 12.00 18.17 -20.39
C THR A 290 13.25 17.63 -19.69
N ALA A 291 13.40 16.31 -19.57
CA ALA A 291 14.61 15.70 -19.00
C ALA A 291 15.86 16.04 -19.82
N VAL A 292 15.78 15.89 -21.15
CA VAL A 292 16.88 16.25 -22.05
C VAL A 292 17.22 17.74 -21.98
N PHE A 293 16.20 18.60 -21.95
CA PHE A 293 16.40 20.05 -21.80
C PHE A 293 17.08 20.38 -20.47
N ALA A 294 16.60 19.81 -19.36
CA ALA A 294 17.17 20.07 -18.03
C ALA A 294 18.63 19.59 -17.92
N GLN A 295 19.00 18.49 -18.60
CA GLN A 295 20.37 17.97 -18.62
C GLN A 295 21.37 18.92 -19.30
N GLN A 296 20.92 19.91 -20.06
CA GLN A 296 21.79 20.94 -20.64
C GLN A 296 22.27 21.94 -19.59
N TYR A 297 21.55 22.07 -18.46
CA TYR A 297 21.84 23.07 -17.43
C TYR A 297 22.20 22.44 -16.09
N ILE A 298 21.79 21.20 -15.85
CA ILE A 298 21.94 20.51 -14.56
C ILE A 298 22.59 19.15 -14.81
N ASP A 299 23.71 18.90 -14.15
CA ASP A 299 24.28 17.56 -14.09
C ASP A 299 23.53 16.72 -13.06
N PHE A 300 22.84 15.71 -13.51
CA PHE A 300 22.10 14.78 -12.65
C PHE A 300 23.00 13.66 -12.08
N GLY A 301 24.25 13.55 -12.52
CA GLY A 301 25.17 12.51 -12.08
C GLY A 301 24.56 11.09 -12.25
N THR A 302 24.39 10.38 -11.14
CA THR A 302 23.81 9.01 -11.13
C THR A 302 22.28 8.98 -11.13
N LEU A 303 21.62 10.14 -11.03
CA LEU A 303 20.17 10.23 -10.98
C LEU A 303 19.53 10.13 -12.36
N SER A 304 18.35 9.52 -12.43
CA SER A 304 17.56 9.45 -13.67
C SER A 304 16.75 10.73 -13.85
N ALA A 305 17.21 11.65 -14.68
CA ALA A 305 16.42 12.82 -15.06
C ALA A 305 15.06 12.40 -15.63
N GLN A 306 15.02 11.40 -16.53
CA GLN A 306 13.76 10.89 -17.09
C GLN A 306 12.82 10.33 -16.03
N GLY A 307 13.33 9.60 -15.03
CA GLY A 307 12.53 9.10 -13.92
C GLY A 307 11.97 10.22 -13.05
N ILE A 308 12.79 11.22 -12.72
CA ILE A 308 12.39 12.41 -11.95
C ILE A 308 11.27 13.17 -12.67
N PHE A 309 11.43 13.46 -13.96
CA PHE A 309 10.41 14.20 -14.70
C PHE A 309 9.15 13.38 -14.96
N ALA A 310 9.25 12.07 -15.24
CA ALA A 310 8.08 11.20 -15.34
C ALA A 310 7.26 11.20 -14.04
N PHE A 311 7.93 11.08 -12.89
CA PHE A 311 7.30 11.17 -11.57
C PHE A 311 6.64 12.54 -11.36
N THR A 312 7.38 13.62 -11.61
CA THR A 312 6.89 14.99 -11.40
C THR A 312 5.65 15.28 -12.26
N TYR A 313 5.70 14.96 -13.56
CA TYR A 313 4.57 15.17 -14.46
C TYR A 313 3.35 14.32 -14.06
N ALA A 314 3.55 13.04 -13.75
CA ALA A 314 2.46 12.15 -13.32
C ALA A 314 1.75 12.69 -12.07
N VAL A 315 2.53 13.15 -11.10
CA VAL A 315 2.00 13.68 -9.83
C VAL A 315 1.31 15.02 -10.03
N LEU A 316 1.94 15.97 -10.70
CA LEU A 316 1.37 17.30 -10.92
C LEU A 316 0.08 17.21 -11.74
N LEU A 317 0.06 16.45 -12.84
CA LEU A 317 -1.14 16.25 -13.65
C LEU A 317 -2.26 15.60 -12.84
N SER A 318 -1.95 14.59 -12.04
CA SER A 318 -2.96 13.93 -11.20
C SER A 318 -3.58 14.91 -10.19
N ILE A 319 -2.76 15.73 -9.52
CA ILE A 319 -3.24 16.72 -8.56
C ILE A 319 -4.09 17.79 -9.25
N ILE A 320 -3.60 18.36 -10.36
CA ILE A 320 -4.29 19.41 -11.12
C ILE A 320 -5.65 18.90 -11.61
N ILE A 321 -5.70 17.73 -12.25
CA ILE A 321 -6.91 17.14 -12.79
C ILE A 321 -7.93 16.88 -11.68
N VAL A 322 -7.50 16.33 -10.55
CA VAL A 322 -8.37 16.11 -9.39
C VAL A 322 -8.90 17.42 -8.83
N TYR A 323 -8.01 18.39 -8.63
CA TYR A 323 -8.40 19.67 -8.04
C TYR A 323 -9.42 20.41 -8.91
N ILE A 324 -9.16 20.53 -10.20
CA ILE A 324 -10.07 21.16 -11.16
C ILE A 324 -11.39 20.38 -11.22
N GLY A 325 -11.35 19.06 -11.37
CA GLY A 325 -12.55 18.24 -11.47
C GLY A 325 -13.43 18.34 -10.22
N MET A 326 -12.81 18.26 -9.03
CA MET A 326 -13.56 18.40 -7.77
C MET A 326 -14.07 19.82 -7.53
N TYR A 327 -13.34 20.84 -7.98
CA TYR A 327 -13.79 22.24 -7.90
C TYR A 327 -15.04 22.44 -8.75
N ILE A 328 -15.04 22.00 -9.99
CA ILE A 328 -16.21 22.10 -10.89
C ILE A 328 -17.37 21.27 -10.32
N ALA A 329 -17.12 20.06 -9.85
CA ALA A 329 -18.14 19.21 -9.23
C ALA A 329 -18.78 19.89 -8.01
N SER A 330 -18.02 20.63 -7.19
CA SER A 330 -18.55 21.36 -6.04
C SER A 330 -19.57 22.45 -6.45
N LYS A 331 -19.32 23.11 -7.58
CA LYS A 331 -20.26 24.13 -8.13
C LYS A 331 -21.59 23.48 -8.59
N PHE A 332 -21.51 22.34 -9.28
CA PHE A 332 -22.73 21.62 -9.66
C PHE A 332 -23.50 21.08 -8.44
N LEU A 333 -22.82 20.66 -7.38
CA LEU A 333 -23.46 20.18 -6.17
C LEU A 333 -23.98 21.30 -5.27
N ASN A 334 -23.59 22.56 -5.52
CA ASN A 334 -23.85 23.72 -4.67
C ASN A 334 -23.38 23.48 -3.22
N GLU A 335 -22.17 22.97 -3.10
CA GLU A 335 -21.55 22.61 -1.82
C GLU A 335 -20.12 23.17 -1.74
N SER A 336 -19.58 23.24 -0.53
CA SER A 336 -18.19 23.67 -0.37
C SER A 336 -17.22 22.70 -1.07
N PHE A 337 -16.12 23.25 -1.61
CA PHE A 337 -15.05 22.45 -2.20
C PHE A 337 -14.54 21.39 -1.24
N GLU A 338 -14.28 21.75 0.02
CA GLU A 338 -13.78 20.85 1.05
C GLU A 338 -14.70 19.64 1.25
N LYS A 339 -16.00 19.87 1.42
CA LYS A 339 -16.98 18.78 1.60
C LYS A 339 -17.04 17.89 0.36
N THR A 340 -17.04 18.46 -0.83
CA THR A 340 -17.08 17.72 -2.09
C THR A 340 -15.82 16.88 -2.26
N PHE A 341 -14.66 17.51 -2.14
CA PHE A 341 -13.35 16.88 -2.32
C PHE A 341 -13.15 15.68 -1.38
N TYR A 342 -13.36 15.88 -0.08
CA TYR A 342 -13.15 14.82 0.91
C TYR A 342 -14.29 13.80 0.97
N THR A 343 -15.47 14.10 0.47
CA THR A 343 -16.55 13.10 0.36
C THR A 343 -16.36 12.22 -0.87
N LEU A 344 -16.09 12.80 -2.03
CA LEU A 344 -16.00 12.06 -3.29
C LEU A 344 -14.63 11.42 -3.54
N GLY A 345 -13.56 11.97 -2.99
CA GLY A 345 -12.19 11.48 -3.21
C GLY A 345 -11.92 10.04 -2.75
N TYR A 346 -12.77 9.47 -1.92
CA TYR A 346 -12.72 8.04 -1.58
C TYR A 346 -12.97 7.12 -2.78
N ALA A 347 -13.53 7.63 -3.88
CA ALA A 347 -13.69 6.89 -5.12
C ALA A 347 -12.35 6.51 -5.79
N PHE A 348 -11.25 7.16 -5.41
CA PHE A 348 -9.92 6.87 -5.95
C PHE A 348 -9.22 5.68 -5.28
N ALA A 349 -9.73 5.22 -4.13
CA ALA A 349 -9.12 4.12 -3.38
C ALA A 349 -8.89 2.82 -4.18
N PRO A 350 -9.80 2.33 -5.04
CA PRO A 350 -9.61 1.10 -5.79
C PRO A 350 -8.48 1.18 -6.83
N LEU A 351 -8.18 2.37 -7.36
CA LEU A 351 -7.29 2.54 -8.51
C LEU A 351 -5.89 1.94 -8.28
N PHE A 352 -5.34 2.15 -7.10
CA PHE A 352 -4.04 1.55 -6.77
C PHE A 352 -4.19 0.11 -6.29
N VAL A 353 -5.07 -0.15 -5.32
CA VAL A 353 -5.14 -1.46 -4.65
C VAL A 353 -5.52 -2.57 -5.63
N ILE A 354 -6.61 -2.36 -6.36
CA ILE A 354 -7.09 -3.35 -7.33
C ILE A 354 -6.30 -3.22 -8.63
N GLY A 355 -6.12 -2.00 -9.14
CA GLY A 355 -5.40 -1.78 -10.40
C GLY A 355 -3.94 -2.25 -10.39
N GLY A 356 -3.28 -2.15 -9.24
CA GLY A 356 -1.90 -2.61 -9.06
C GLY A 356 -1.73 -4.13 -9.02
N LEU A 357 -2.79 -4.89 -8.72
CA LEU A 357 -2.74 -6.35 -8.63
C LEU A 357 -2.31 -7.01 -9.94
N ALA A 358 -2.75 -6.50 -11.08
CA ALA A 358 -2.36 -7.05 -12.39
C ALA A 358 -0.84 -7.09 -12.56
N HIS A 359 -0.21 -5.96 -12.29
CA HIS A 359 1.24 -5.84 -12.38
C HIS A 359 1.94 -6.75 -11.38
N LEU A 360 1.42 -6.80 -10.15
CA LEU A 360 2.02 -7.58 -9.08
C LEU A 360 1.94 -9.09 -9.33
N ILE A 361 0.78 -9.60 -9.74
CA ILE A 361 0.59 -11.02 -10.07
C ILE A 361 1.50 -11.38 -11.24
N SER A 362 1.52 -10.56 -12.28
CA SER A 362 2.41 -10.76 -13.42
C SER A 362 3.88 -10.77 -12.99
N ALA A 363 4.32 -9.80 -12.22
CA ALA A 363 5.69 -9.73 -11.73
C ALA A 363 6.04 -10.92 -10.82
N PHE A 364 5.14 -11.33 -9.94
CA PHE A 364 5.34 -12.47 -9.06
C PHE A 364 5.55 -13.76 -9.85
N THR A 365 4.70 -14.01 -10.86
CA THR A 365 4.77 -15.27 -11.62
C THR A 365 5.93 -15.31 -12.62
N THR A 366 6.36 -14.18 -13.15
CA THR A 366 7.38 -14.12 -14.22
C THR A 366 8.80 -13.82 -13.76
N HIS A 367 9.03 -13.50 -12.48
CA HIS A 367 10.38 -13.29 -11.92
C HIS A 367 10.46 -13.27 -10.39
N ASN A 368 9.48 -12.70 -9.67
CA ASN A 368 9.65 -12.55 -8.22
C ASN A 368 9.63 -13.89 -7.46
N TYR A 369 8.89 -14.89 -7.96
CA TYR A 369 8.84 -16.20 -7.32
C TYR A 369 10.21 -16.87 -7.32
N ALA A 370 10.82 -17.01 -8.49
CA ALA A 370 12.16 -17.59 -8.60
C ALA A 370 13.19 -16.77 -7.82
N ASP A 371 13.15 -15.45 -7.97
CA ASP A 371 14.03 -14.53 -7.26
C ASP A 371 13.93 -14.66 -5.73
N ILE A 372 12.72 -14.79 -5.17
CA ILE A 372 12.50 -14.99 -3.74
C ILE A 372 13.07 -16.34 -3.30
N VAL A 373 12.68 -17.42 -3.97
CA VAL A 373 13.11 -18.78 -3.57
C VAL A 373 14.62 -18.93 -3.68
N ASN A 374 15.20 -18.50 -4.80
CA ASN A 374 16.65 -18.56 -5.01
C ASN A 374 17.41 -17.64 -4.05
N GLY A 375 16.83 -16.50 -3.68
CA GLY A 375 17.35 -15.63 -2.63
C GLY A 375 17.38 -16.32 -1.27
N PHE A 376 16.35 -17.09 -0.91
CA PHE A 376 16.35 -17.90 0.32
C PHE A 376 17.37 -19.05 0.25
N ILE A 377 17.49 -19.74 -0.89
CA ILE A 377 18.51 -20.77 -1.11
C ILE A 377 19.89 -20.18 -0.84
N TYR A 378 20.20 -19.02 -1.43
CA TYR A 378 21.45 -18.30 -1.23
C TYR A 378 21.66 -17.90 0.24
N GLY A 379 20.70 -17.19 0.83
CA GLY A 379 20.82 -16.63 2.17
C GLY A 379 21.00 -17.66 3.29
N PHE A 380 20.48 -18.87 3.09
CA PHE A 380 20.62 -19.98 4.05
C PHE A 380 21.68 -21.02 3.64
N GLY A 381 22.41 -20.77 2.56
CA GLY A 381 23.46 -21.69 2.07
C GLY A 381 22.93 -23.07 1.72
N LEU A 382 21.71 -23.17 1.21
CA LEU A 382 21.07 -24.44 0.90
C LEU A 382 21.63 -25.02 -0.41
N ASN A 383 22.05 -26.27 -0.36
CA ASN A 383 22.52 -26.99 -1.56
C ASN A 383 21.35 -27.60 -2.34
N ILE A 384 20.50 -26.74 -2.89
CA ILE A 384 19.31 -27.08 -3.67
C ILE A 384 19.41 -26.38 -5.02
N GLU A 385 18.98 -27.06 -6.08
CA GLU A 385 18.91 -26.44 -7.41
C GLU A 385 18.03 -25.19 -7.42
N HIS A 386 18.45 -24.18 -8.17
CA HIS A 386 17.70 -22.98 -8.36
C HIS A 386 16.37 -23.26 -9.09
N VAL A 387 15.31 -22.65 -8.61
CA VAL A 387 13.98 -22.77 -9.23
C VAL A 387 13.81 -21.77 -10.36
N ASN A 388 13.00 -22.14 -11.34
CA ASN A 388 12.62 -21.29 -12.44
C ASN A 388 11.35 -20.49 -12.13
N ASP A 389 11.10 -19.47 -12.96
CA ASP A 389 9.86 -18.69 -12.91
C ASP A 389 8.62 -19.58 -13.15
N LEU A 390 7.50 -19.19 -12.53
CA LEU A 390 6.22 -19.90 -12.68
C LEU A 390 5.59 -19.69 -14.06
N ALA A 391 5.95 -18.60 -14.75
CA ALA A 391 5.41 -18.26 -16.04
C ALA A 391 6.43 -17.47 -16.88
N SER A 392 6.38 -17.64 -18.20
CA SER A 392 7.09 -16.79 -19.14
C SER A 392 6.28 -15.51 -19.40
N ARG A 393 6.96 -14.40 -19.65
CA ARG A 393 6.30 -13.14 -20.08
C ARG A 393 5.50 -13.28 -21.37
N ARG A 394 5.68 -14.36 -22.12
CA ARG A 394 4.98 -14.66 -23.39
C ARG A 394 3.73 -15.50 -23.18
N ASP A 395 3.48 -15.99 -21.97
CA ASP A 395 2.33 -16.86 -21.69
C ASP A 395 1.02 -16.11 -21.91
N SER A 396 0.14 -16.73 -22.68
CA SER A 396 -1.10 -16.11 -23.16
C SER A 396 -2.09 -15.78 -22.03
N TRP A 397 -2.07 -16.54 -20.94
CA TRP A 397 -2.97 -16.30 -19.81
C TRP A 397 -2.72 -14.97 -19.08
N LEU A 398 -1.49 -14.43 -19.16
CA LEU A 398 -1.16 -13.12 -18.57
C LEU A 398 -1.99 -11.98 -19.15
N ILE A 399 -2.58 -12.17 -20.35
CA ILE A 399 -3.47 -11.16 -20.94
C ILE A 399 -4.72 -10.93 -20.11
N TYR A 400 -5.22 -11.96 -19.41
CA TYR A 400 -6.41 -11.84 -18.56
C TYR A 400 -6.19 -10.90 -17.36
N LEU A 401 -4.94 -10.76 -16.90
CA LEU A 401 -4.60 -9.83 -15.83
C LEU A 401 -4.85 -8.37 -16.23
N LYS A 402 -4.81 -8.07 -17.54
CA LYS A 402 -5.09 -6.73 -18.06
C LYS A 402 -6.53 -6.26 -17.80
N VAL A 403 -7.44 -7.15 -17.45
CA VAL A 403 -8.82 -6.80 -17.07
C VAL A 403 -8.89 -6.14 -15.69
N ILE A 404 -7.95 -6.46 -14.79
CA ILE A 404 -7.97 -6.01 -13.39
C ILE A 404 -7.97 -4.47 -13.26
N PRO A 405 -7.14 -3.69 -13.98
CA PRO A 405 -7.21 -2.23 -13.94
C PRO A 405 -8.58 -1.66 -14.35
N TYR A 406 -9.26 -2.29 -15.30
CA TYR A 406 -10.60 -1.86 -15.72
C TYR A 406 -11.66 -2.16 -14.64
N LEU A 407 -11.51 -3.28 -13.91
CA LEU A 407 -12.34 -3.56 -12.73
C LEU A 407 -12.14 -2.51 -11.63
N ALA A 408 -10.89 -2.05 -11.41
CA ALA A 408 -10.60 -0.97 -10.48
C ALA A 408 -11.29 0.33 -10.86
N VAL A 409 -11.31 0.68 -12.14
CA VAL A 409 -12.00 1.84 -12.70
C VAL A 409 -13.51 1.74 -12.48
N LEU A 410 -14.11 0.60 -12.85
CA LEU A 410 -15.54 0.36 -12.64
C LEU A 410 -15.90 0.51 -11.16
N TRP A 411 -15.09 -0.05 -10.28
CA TRP A 411 -15.30 0.04 -8.83
C TRP A 411 -15.20 1.48 -8.32
N GLY A 412 -14.24 2.26 -8.81
CA GLY A 412 -14.14 3.70 -8.51
C GLY A 412 -15.40 4.46 -8.92
N TYR A 413 -15.92 4.22 -10.13
CA TYR A 413 -17.18 4.83 -10.58
C TYR A 413 -18.38 4.42 -9.71
N LEU A 414 -18.50 3.15 -9.32
CA LEU A 414 -19.58 2.69 -8.45
C LEU A 414 -19.54 3.36 -7.07
N ILE A 415 -18.35 3.51 -6.48
CA ILE A 415 -18.19 4.25 -5.23
C ILE A 415 -18.59 5.70 -5.42
N LEU A 416 -18.15 6.36 -6.50
CA LEU A 416 -18.46 7.75 -6.79
C LEU A 416 -19.98 7.99 -6.92
N VAL A 417 -20.66 7.14 -7.70
CA VAL A 417 -22.13 7.19 -7.83
C VAL A 417 -22.83 7.06 -6.48
N ASN A 418 -22.36 6.11 -5.65
CA ASN A 418 -22.97 5.92 -4.33
C ASN A 418 -22.72 7.11 -3.41
N ARG A 419 -21.51 7.68 -3.41
CA ARG A 419 -21.17 8.82 -2.55
C ARG A 419 -21.87 10.11 -3.00
N LEU A 420 -22.20 10.28 -4.28
CA LEU A 420 -23.03 11.37 -4.77
C LEU A 420 -24.46 11.37 -4.19
N LYS A 421 -24.96 10.21 -3.72
CA LYS A 421 -26.25 10.14 -3.02
C LYS A 421 -26.24 10.89 -1.70
N LEU A 422 -25.09 11.14 -1.10
CA LEU A 422 -24.94 11.89 0.16
C LEU A 422 -25.19 13.39 0.02
N PHE A 423 -25.26 13.90 -1.23
CA PHE A 423 -25.50 15.30 -1.53
C PHE A 423 -26.97 15.56 -1.88
N LYS A 424 -27.47 16.71 -1.44
CA LYS A 424 -28.84 17.17 -1.76
C LYS A 424 -28.80 18.00 -3.07
N ALA A 425 -28.78 17.32 -4.21
CA ALA A 425 -28.77 17.96 -5.52
C ALA A 425 -29.67 17.19 -6.50
N SER A 426 -30.15 17.85 -7.57
CA SER A 426 -30.96 17.20 -8.62
C SER A 426 -30.16 16.12 -9.35
N LYS A 427 -30.83 15.17 -10.01
CA LYS A 427 -30.19 14.11 -10.79
C LYS A 427 -29.21 14.64 -11.85
N ILE A 428 -29.65 15.70 -12.57
CA ILE A 428 -28.83 16.35 -13.61
C ILE A 428 -27.54 16.96 -13.00
N ARG A 429 -27.67 17.70 -11.90
CA ARG A 429 -26.49 18.27 -11.21
C ARG A 429 -25.54 17.21 -10.71
N LYS A 430 -26.05 16.09 -10.19
CA LYS A 430 -25.22 14.92 -9.80
C LYS A 430 -24.54 14.27 -10.99
N LEU A 431 -25.18 14.23 -12.16
CA LEU A 431 -24.57 13.70 -13.39
C LEU A 431 -23.36 14.56 -13.81
N PHE A 432 -23.50 15.89 -13.86
CA PHE A 432 -22.36 16.76 -14.15
C PHE A 432 -21.28 16.66 -13.08
N ALA A 433 -21.66 16.63 -11.79
CA ALA A 433 -20.69 16.42 -10.72
C ALA A 433 -19.96 15.08 -10.84
N PHE A 434 -20.61 14.00 -11.28
CA PHE A 434 -20.00 12.72 -11.56
C PHE A 434 -18.93 12.83 -12.65
N ILE A 435 -19.25 13.47 -13.78
CA ILE A 435 -18.32 13.62 -14.91
C ILE A 435 -17.02 14.30 -14.45
N PHE A 436 -17.12 15.40 -13.72
CA PHE A 436 -15.96 16.15 -13.28
C PHE A 436 -15.25 15.51 -12.08
N ALA A 437 -15.97 14.98 -11.09
CA ALA A 437 -15.38 14.33 -9.94
C ALA A 437 -14.69 12.98 -10.28
N SER A 438 -15.05 12.37 -11.41
CA SER A 438 -14.40 11.14 -11.89
C SER A 438 -13.05 11.39 -12.57
N SER A 439 -12.55 12.61 -12.61
CA SER A 439 -11.37 13.04 -13.37
C SER A 439 -10.15 12.15 -13.22
N LEU A 440 -9.76 11.75 -12.00
CA LEU A 440 -8.61 10.86 -11.79
C LEU A 440 -8.91 9.42 -12.25
N VAL A 441 -10.14 8.93 -12.05
CA VAL A 441 -10.55 7.59 -12.50
C VAL A 441 -10.49 7.53 -14.03
N THR A 442 -11.02 8.58 -14.69
CA THR A 442 -10.99 8.71 -16.16
C THR A 442 -9.57 8.88 -16.68
N PHE A 443 -8.74 9.67 -16.01
CA PHE A 443 -7.33 9.86 -16.40
C PHE A 443 -6.56 8.55 -16.28
N TYR A 444 -6.75 7.80 -15.19
CA TYR A 444 -6.16 6.47 -15.03
C TYR A 444 -6.59 5.51 -16.16
N LEU A 445 -7.89 5.47 -16.48
CA LEU A 445 -8.41 4.66 -17.58
C LEU A 445 -7.78 5.07 -18.94
N SER A 446 -7.76 6.38 -19.21
CA SER A 446 -7.17 6.92 -20.46
C SER A 446 -5.70 6.55 -20.59
N LEU A 447 -4.94 6.60 -19.49
CA LEU A 447 -3.53 6.21 -19.50
C LEU A 447 -3.35 4.70 -19.80
N GLN A 448 -4.20 3.83 -19.25
CA GLN A 448 -4.15 2.39 -19.53
C GLN A 448 -4.43 2.10 -21.02
N VAL A 449 -5.49 2.71 -21.54
CA VAL A 449 -5.87 2.57 -22.97
C VAL A 449 -4.79 3.13 -23.88
N TYR A 450 -4.30 4.34 -23.59
CA TYR A 450 -3.28 5.01 -24.38
C TYR A 450 -1.95 4.23 -24.39
N THR A 451 -1.53 3.72 -23.23
CA THR A 451 -0.33 2.86 -23.14
C THR A 451 -0.46 1.62 -24.00
N GLY A 452 -1.63 0.96 -23.99
CA GLY A 452 -1.91 -0.19 -24.84
C GLY A 452 -1.87 0.16 -26.34
N TYR A 453 -2.46 1.30 -26.72
CA TYR A 453 -2.44 1.81 -28.09
C TYR A 453 -1.00 2.08 -28.57
N VAL A 454 -0.20 2.80 -27.78
CA VAL A 454 1.18 3.16 -28.14
C VAL A 454 2.04 1.91 -28.32
N PHE A 455 1.93 0.92 -27.40
CA PHE A 455 2.66 -0.35 -27.58
C PHE A 455 2.24 -1.12 -28.83
N LYS A 456 0.95 -1.12 -29.16
CA LYS A 456 0.45 -1.79 -30.37
C LYS A 456 0.93 -1.11 -31.64
N THR A 457 1.00 0.22 -31.65
CA THR A 457 1.31 1.01 -32.87
C THR A 457 2.81 1.17 -33.08
N TYR A 458 3.58 1.45 -32.04
CA TYR A 458 4.99 1.80 -32.17
C TYR A 458 5.95 0.74 -31.63
N GLY A 459 5.44 -0.23 -30.84
CA GLY A 459 6.25 -1.29 -30.25
C GLY A 459 7.08 -0.84 -29.04
N ALA A 460 7.89 -1.77 -28.54
CA ALA A 460 8.81 -1.53 -27.44
C ALA A 460 10.12 -0.89 -27.93
N LYS A 461 10.75 -0.08 -27.07
CA LYS A 461 12.11 0.44 -27.28
C LYS A 461 13.06 -0.74 -27.46
N LYS A 462 13.83 -0.77 -28.56
CA LYS A 462 14.87 -1.78 -28.78
C LYS A 462 15.91 -1.62 -27.66
N SER A 463 16.17 -2.69 -26.89
CA SER A 463 17.23 -2.67 -25.89
C SER A 463 18.58 -2.57 -26.62
N SER A 464 19.39 -1.58 -26.27
CA SER A 464 20.78 -1.43 -26.74
C SER A 464 21.73 -2.50 -26.17
N HIS A 465 21.22 -3.50 -25.47
CA HIS A 465 21.99 -4.60 -24.89
C HIS A 465 21.88 -5.88 -25.70
N SER A 466 22.29 -5.85 -26.98
CA SER A 466 22.57 -7.04 -27.78
C SER A 466 24.04 -7.08 -28.22
N HIS A 467 24.99 -6.89 -27.30
CA HIS A 467 26.39 -7.23 -27.53
C HIS A 467 27.10 -7.50 -26.19
N HIS A 468 26.90 -8.69 -25.63
CA HIS A 468 27.92 -9.41 -24.84
C HIS A 468 27.42 -10.82 -24.55
N SER A 469 27.10 -11.59 -25.61
CA SER A 469 27.27 -13.04 -25.56
C SER A 469 28.45 -13.37 -26.49
N LYS A 470 29.66 -13.04 -26.05
CA LYS A 470 30.85 -13.67 -26.60
C LYS A 470 31.19 -14.84 -25.69
N THR A 471 30.84 -16.02 -26.20
CA THR A 471 31.58 -17.27 -26.14
C THR A 471 32.82 -17.21 -25.25
N ILE A 472 32.77 -17.82 -24.09
CA ILE A 472 33.93 -18.45 -23.50
C ILE A 472 33.77 -19.93 -23.83
N LYS A 473 34.42 -20.35 -24.92
CA LYS A 473 34.92 -21.71 -25.08
C LYS A 473 36.18 -21.80 -24.25
N HIS A 474 36.18 -22.59 -23.24
CA HIS A 474 37.17 -23.58 -22.83
C HIS A 474 36.77 -24.13 -21.48
#